data_2936e7675683c5bbf45b46cd0a853912
#
_entry.id   2936e7675683c5bbf45b46cd0a853912
#
_cell.length_a   1.000
_cell.length_b   1.000
_cell.length_c   1.000
_cell.angle_alpha   90.00
_cell.angle_beta   90.00
_cell.angle_gamma   90.00
#
_symmetry.space_group_name_H-M   'P 1'
#
loop_
_entity.id
_entity.type
_entity.pdbx_description
1 polymer ?
#
loop_
_entity_poly.entity_id
_entity_poly.type
_entity_poly.pdbx_seq_one_letter_code
_entity_poly.pdbx_strand_id
1 'polypeptide(L)'
;MDSDEASNPLSDIVHRASPITIERRMPGTRLSTVLRTMKSEPLDVIMQRYLHAALAISNLEAPAGFDRYKLLDPEGLSPRNDGDWHAFLWRYVTHKLVELAPYLSRDVGQFSAKMQQLHAILQRPYLGEYRLIHGDFFPGNLLVDDNGHITALLDFGLFTLYGDYLFDIATGWVFLDMYDELKANLRGRCLEVILDRLGEPIRGRLYRYVLIYSILSANAYSPTCTDGHYHWCVANLNTPEYWNAIE
;
A
#
# COMPACT_ATOMS: atom_id res chain seq x y z
N MET A 1 -57.87 14.95 -35.90
CA MET A 1 -58.10 14.59 -34.48
C MET A 1 -56.84 13.80 -34.06
N ASP A 2 -55.83 14.57 -33.77
CA ASP A 2 -54.56 14.03 -33.34
C ASP A 2 -54.56 14.03 -31.82
N SER A 3 -54.42 12.89 -31.22
CA SER A 3 -54.25 12.73 -29.78
C SER A 3 -52.76 12.67 -29.46
N ASP A 4 -52.24 13.80 -28.99
CA ASP A 4 -50.91 13.89 -28.36
C ASP A 4 -50.89 12.97 -27.10
N GLU A 5 -50.18 11.87 -27.18
CA GLU A 5 -49.75 11.11 -26.01
C GLU A 5 -48.54 11.85 -25.38
N ALA A 6 -48.83 12.58 -24.33
CA ALA A 6 -47.79 13.18 -23.48
C ALA A 6 -47.00 12.07 -22.80
N SER A 7 -45.75 11.88 -23.21
CA SER A 7 -44.78 11.03 -22.54
C SER A 7 -44.54 11.53 -21.12
N ASN A 8 -44.75 10.65 -20.15
CA ASN A 8 -44.55 10.90 -18.72
C ASN A 8 -43.06 10.90 -18.41
N PRO A 9 -42.42 12.02 -17.98
CA PRO A 9 -40.97 12.12 -17.73
C PRO A 9 -40.53 11.53 -16.42
N LEU A 10 -41.37 10.73 -15.71
CA LEU A 10 -41.04 10.23 -14.37
C LEU A 10 -40.68 8.73 -14.34
N SER A 11 -40.55 8.06 -15.50
CA SER A 11 -40.27 6.61 -15.54
C SER A 11 -38.80 6.21 -15.45
N ASP A 12 -37.81 7.15 -15.42
CA ASP A 12 -36.38 6.83 -15.49
C ASP A 12 -35.59 7.11 -14.21
N ILE A 13 -36.24 7.18 -13.06
CA ILE A 13 -35.54 7.12 -11.79
C ILE A 13 -35.20 5.65 -11.51
N VAL A 14 -34.13 5.15 -12.12
CA VAL A 14 -33.50 3.92 -11.70
C VAL A 14 -32.94 4.17 -10.30
N HIS A 15 -33.67 3.75 -9.28
CA HIS A 15 -33.13 3.64 -7.93
C HIS A 15 -31.98 2.62 -7.95
N ARG A 16 -30.75 3.07 -8.18
CA ARG A 16 -29.57 2.27 -7.88
C ARG A 16 -29.54 2.11 -6.37
N ALA A 17 -29.96 0.96 -5.89
CA ALA A 17 -29.76 0.58 -4.50
C ALA A 17 -28.26 0.67 -4.24
N SER A 18 -27.85 1.53 -3.32
CA SER A 18 -26.46 1.55 -2.86
C SER A 18 -26.13 0.18 -2.24
N PRO A 19 -25.04 -0.46 -2.61
CA PRO A 19 -24.67 -1.74 -2.00
C PRO A 19 -24.48 -1.54 -0.51
N ILE A 20 -25.11 -2.41 0.30
CA ILE A 20 -24.95 -2.44 1.76
C ILE A 20 -23.99 -3.60 2.04
N THR A 21 -22.86 -3.30 2.67
CA THR A 21 -21.93 -4.30 3.17
C THR A 21 -22.20 -4.54 4.64
N ILE A 22 -22.35 -5.82 5.03
CA ILE A 22 -22.47 -6.24 6.43
C ILE A 22 -21.21 -7.02 6.77
N GLU A 23 -20.44 -6.48 7.72
CA GLU A 23 -19.19 -7.09 8.16
C GLU A 23 -19.28 -7.56 9.60
N ARG A 24 -18.57 -8.65 9.91
CA ARG A 24 -18.44 -9.11 11.29
C ARG A 24 -17.51 -8.20 12.06
N ARG A 25 -17.98 -7.62 13.18
CA ARG A 25 -17.10 -6.93 14.11
C ARG A 25 -16.12 -7.91 14.75
N MET A 26 -14.82 -7.68 14.56
CA MET A 26 -13.76 -8.46 15.18
C MET A 26 -13.37 -7.85 16.53
N PRO A 27 -13.14 -8.68 17.57
CA PRO A 27 -12.64 -8.19 18.87
C PRO A 27 -11.16 -7.86 18.77
N GLY A 28 -10.70 -6.95 19.64
CA GLY A 28 -9.30 -6.58 19.79
C GLY A 28 -9.07 -5.08 19.77
N THR A 29 -7.84 -4.69 20.09
CA THR A 29 -7.35 -3.31 20.06
C THR A 29 -6.48 -3.11 18.81
N ARG A 30 -6.54 -1.94 18.17
CA ARG A 30 -5.67 -1.65 17.04
C ARG A 30 -4.20 -1.70 17.45
N LEU A 31 -3.36 -2.37 16.68
CA LEU A 31 -1.93 -2.46 16.94
C LEU A 31 -1.29 -1.06 17.02
N SER A 32 -1.74 -0.11 16.19
CA SER A 32 -1.29 1.29 16.26
C SER A 32 -1.50 1.93 17.63
N THR A 33 -2.60 1.62 18.33
CA THR A 33 -2.85 2.10 19.68
C THR A 33 -1.90 1.45 20.70
N VAL A 34 -1.68 0.15 20.55
CA VAL A 34 -0.78 -0.61 21.43
C VAL A 34 0.66 -0.11 21.29
N LEU A 35 1.17 0.12 20.08
CA LEU A 35 2.53 0.63 19.85
C LEU A 35 2.77 2.01 20.51
N ARG A 36 1.75 2.88 20.52
CA ARG A 36 1.84 4.20 21.16
C ARG A 36 1.85 4.18 22.69
N THR A 37 1.30 3.15 23.29
CA THR A 37 1.09 3.07 24.76
C THR A 37 1.91 1.98 25.45
N MET A 38 2.53 1.10 24.69
CA MET A 38 3.21 -0.08 25.21
C MET A 38 4.45 0.28 26.02
N LYS A 39 4.51 -0.25 27.23
CA LYS A 39 5.66 -0.05 28.14
C LYS A 39 6.44 -1.33 28.49
N SER A 40 5.96 -2.52 28.17
CA SER A 40 6.45 -3.73 28.85
C SER A 40 6.64 -4.99 28.00
N GLU A 41 6.14 -5.09 26.78
CA GLU A 41 6.39 -6.28 25.97
C GLU A 41 7.65 -6.13 25.12
N PRO A 42 8.44 -7.21 24.90
CA PRO A 42 9.58 -7.12 23.99
C PRO A 42 9.10 -6.68 22.60
N LEU A 43 9.47 -5.47 22.18
CA LEU A 43 9.09 -4.91 20.88
C LEU A 43 9.43 -5.86 19.71
N ASP A 44 10.53 -6.61 19.84
CA ASP A 44 10.95 -7.57 18.83
C ASP A 44 9.92 -8.69 18.64
N VAL A 45 9.24 -9.14 19.70
CA VAL A 45 8.16 -10.13 19.59
C VAL A 45 6.99 -9.59 18.79
N ILE A 46 6.63 -8.33 19.02
CA ILE A 46 5.56 -7.68 18.25
C ILE A 46 5.96 -7.46 16.79
N MET A 47 7.21 -7.07 16.52
CA MET A 47 7.70 -6.93 15.15
C MET A 47 7.73 -8.29 14.44
N GLN A 48 8.07 -9.37 15.12
CA GLN A 48 7.96 -10.73 14.58
C GLN A 48 6.51 -11.12 14.26
N ARG A 49 5.57 -10.85 15.17
CA ARG A 49 4.13 -11.10 14.94
C ARG A 49 3.59 -10.25 13.78
N TYR A 50 4.01 -9.00 13.69
CA TYR A 50 3.65 -8.08 12.62
C TYR A 50 4.12 -8.58 11.26
N LEU A 51 5.40 -8.96 11.16
CA LEU A 51 5.95 -9.58 9.95
C LEU A 51 5.24 -10.91 9.62
N HIS A 52 4.95 -11.73 10.64
CA HIS A 52 4.24 -13.00 10.44
C HIS A 52 2.85 -12.77 9.83
N ALA A 53 2.13 -11.74 10.26
CA ALA A 53 0.82 -11.41 9.68
C ALA A 53 0.92 -11.05 8.19
N ALA A 54 1.91 -10.24 7.79
CA ALA A 54 2.14 -9.93 6.38
C ALA A 54 2.46 -11.19 5.56
N LEU A 55 3.30 -12.07 6.10
CA LEU A 55 3.65 -13.33 5.45
C LEU A 55 2.47 -14.32 5.39
N ALA A 56 1.57 -14.30 6.38
CA ALA A 56 0.39 -15.16 6.38
C ALA A 56 -0.58 -14.81 5.22
N ILE A 57 -0.75 -13.52 4.93
CA ILE A 57 -1.56 -13.07 3.79
C ILE A 57 -0.95 -13.57 2.48
N SER A 58 0.35 -13.46 2.33
CA SER A 58 1.05 -13.85 1.11
C SER A 58 0.98 -15.37 0.82
N ASN A 59 0.58 -16.18 1.79
CA ASN A 59 0.38 -17.61 1.61
C ASN A 59 -1.02 -17.98 1.07
N LEU A 60 -1.92 -17.00 0.92
CA LEU A 60 -3.23 -17.23 0.34
C LEU A 60 -3.10 -17.38 -1.17
N GLU A 61 -3.59 -18.50 -1.70
CA GLU A 61 -3.60 -18.76 -3.13
C GLU A 61 -4.72 -17.98 -3.83
N ALA A 62 -4.44 -17.57 -5.06
CA ALA A 62 -5.47 -16.96 -5.90
C ALA A 62 -6.55 -18.00 -6.24
N PRO A 63 -7.87 -17.68 -6.07
CA PRO A 63 -8.92 -18.53 -6.59
C PRO A 63 -8.78 -18.74 -8.10
N ALA A 64 -9.17 -19.90 -8.58
CA ALA A 64 -9.16 -20.21 -10.01
C ALA A 64 -9.97 -19.14 -10.79
N GLY A 65 -9.41 -18.59 -11.85
CA GLY A 65 -10.06 -17.54 -12.65
C GLY A 65 -10.02 -16.13 -12.03
N PHE A 66 -9.30 -15.94 -10.92
CA PHE A 66 -9.11 -14.62 -10.36
C PHE A 66 -8.23 -13.77 -11.27
N ASP A 67 -8.73 -12.62 -11.67
CA ASP A 67 -7.93 -11.63 -12.40
C ASP A 67 -6.99 -10.94 -11.43
N ARG A 68 -5.68 -11.04 -11.67
CA ARG A 68 -4.62 -10.60 -10.75
C ARG A 68 -4.75 -9.17 -10.27
N TYR A 69 -5.43 -8.34 -11.04
CA TYR A 69 -5.43 -6.90 -10.82
C TYR A 69 -6.83 -6.27 -10.87
N LYS A 70 -7.88 -6.99 -10.68
CA LYS A 70 -9.27 -6.60 -10.99
C LYS A 70 -9.82 -5.40 -10.20
N LEU A 71 -9.10 -4.89 -9.22
CA LEU A 71 -9.70 -3.99 -8.23
C LEU A 71 -9.43 -2.49 -8.44
N LEU A 72 -8.65 -2.10 -9.45
CA LEU A 72 -8.21 -0.72 -9.60
C LEU A 72 -8.88 0.02 -10.73
N ASP A 73 -10.18 -0.17 -10.95
CA ASP A 73 -10.79 0.52 -12.05
C ASP A 73 -12.03 1.33 -11.72
N PRO A 74 -11.86 2.62 -11.40
CA PRO A 74 -12.76 3.59 -12.00
C PRO A 74 -12.15 4.39 -13.13
N GLU A 75 -10.83 4.34 -13.34
CA GLU A 75 -10.13 5.29 -14.23
C GLU A 75 -9.37 4.65 -15.40
N GLY A 76 -9.73 3.42 -15.78
CA GLY A 76 -9.03 2.70 -16.86
C GLY A 76 -7.62 2.22 -16.48
N LEU A 77 -7.30 2.19 -15.19
CA LEU A 77 -6.11 1.55 -14.64
C LEU A 77 -6.28 0.04 -14.48
N SER A 78 -7.46 -0.45 -14.86
CA SER A 78 -7.77 -1.87 -14.91
C SER A 78 -6.63 -2.63 -15.54
N PRO A 79 -6.12 -3.65 -14.86
CA PRO A 79 -5.03 -4.44 -15.37
C PRO A 79 -5.51 -5.17 -16.61
N ARG A 80 -5.05 -4.68 -17.69
CA ARG A 80 -5.05 -5.49 -18.90
C ARG A 80 -4.14 -6.68 -18.60
N ASN A 81 -4.54 -7.87 -19.02
CA ASN A 81 -3.77 -9.11 -18.85
C ASN A 81 -2.40 -9.11 -19.57
N ASP A 82 -1.92 -7.96 -19.99
CA ASP A 82 -0.80 -7.74 -20.86
C ASP A 82 0.48 -7.23 -20.18
N GLY A 83 0.46 -7.13 -18.84
CA GLY A 83 1.62 -6.65 -18.11
C GLY A 83 1.97 -7.49 -16.89
N ASP A 84 3.26 -7.54 -16.58
CA ASP A 84 3.73 -8.06 -15.33
C ASP A 84 3.58 -7.03 -14.17
N TRP A 85 3.98 -7.44 -12.96
CA TRP A 85 3.92 -6.59 -11.76
C TRP A 85 4.68 -5.26 -11.90
N HIS A 86 5.87 -5.28 -12.51
CA HIS A 86 6.66 -4.07 -12.73
C HIS A 86 6.01 -3.13 -13.74
N ALA A 87 5.48 -3.66 -14.84
CA ALA A 87 4.75 -2.88 -15.83
C ALA A 87 3.48 -2.24 -15.24
N PHE A 88 2.76 -2.99 -14.40
CA PHE A 88 1.62 -2.48 -13.64
C PHE A 88 2.02 -1.31 -12.74
N LEU A 89 3.06 -1.48 -11.92
CA LEU A 89 3.53 -0.43 -11.01
C LEU A 89 3.99 0.83 -11.75
N TRP A 90 4.73 0.65 -12.87
CA TRP A 90 5.18 1.79 -13.65
C TRP A 90 4.02 2.57 -14.28
N ARG A 91 3.03 1.86 -14.82
CA ARG A 91 1.82 2.49 -15.35
C ARG A 91 1.09 3.30 -14.27
N TYR A 92 1.00 2.75 -13.06
CA TYR A 92 0.35 3.43 -11.94
C TYR A 92 1.17 4.64 -11.47
N VAL A 93 2.48 4.52 -11.35
CA VAL A 93 3.37 5.65 -11.07
C VAL A 93 3.20 6.75 -12.11
N THR A 94 3.25 6.43 -13.40
CA THR A 94 3.09 7.43 -14.47
C THR A 94 1.72 8.11 -14.45
N HIS A 95 0.65 7.37 -14.15
CA HIS A 95 -0.67 7.97 -13.99
C HIS A 95 -0.69 8.98 -12.83
N LYS A 96 -0.14 8.62 -11.68
CA LYS A 96 -0.03 9.52 -10.52
C LYS A 96 0.85 10.74 -10.80
N LEU A 97 1.90 10.58 -11.58
CA LEU A 97 2.79 11.70 -11.93
C LEU A 97 2.13 12.75 -12.81
N VAL A 98 1.00 12.47 -13.49
CA VAL A 98 0.24 13.50 -14.22
C VAL A 98 -0.15 14.65 -13.29
N GLU A 99 -0.55 14.34 -12.07
CA GLU A 99 -0.95 15.33 -11.06
C GLU A 99 0.23 15.74 -10.16
N LEU A 100 1.09 14.80 -9.81
CA LEU A 100 2.09 14.98 -8.76
C LEU A 100 3.41 15.58 -9.25
N ALA A 101 3.72 15.50 -10.55
CA ALA A 101 5.02 15.95 -11.05
C ALA A 101 5.37 17.42 -10.71
N PRO A 102 4.44 18.40 -10.75
CA PRO A 102 4.75 19.77 -10.36
C PRO A 102 5.21 19.92 -8.90
N TYR A 103 4.61 19.14 -7.99
CA TYR A 103 4.94 19.17 -6.56
C TYR A 103 6.23 18.41 -6.28
N LEU A 104 6.32 17.15 -6.75
CA LEU A 104 7.47 16.31 -6.49
C LEU A 104 8.76 16.83 -7.15
N SER A 105 8.68 17.43 -8.34
CA SER A 105 9.87 18.02 -8.99
C SER A 105 10.42 19.25 -8.25
N ARG A 106 9.58 19.95 -7.50
CA ARG A 106 9.97 21.06 -6.64
C ARG A 106 10.65 20.58 -5.36
N ASP A 107 10.08 19.53 -4.73
CA ASP A 107 10.40 19.16 -3.34
C ASP A 107 11.34 17.94 -3.24
N VAL A 108 11.51 17.18 -4.32
CA VAL A 108 12.41 16.01 -4.39
C VAL A 108 13.67 16.34 -5.18
N GLY A 109 14.79 16.29 -4.51
CA GLY A 109 16.10 16.52 -5.16
C GLY A 109 16.38 15.50 -6.27
N GLN A 110 16.90 15.97 -7.41
CA GLN A 110 17.23 15.12 -8.57
C GLN A 110 16.04 14.30 -9.10
N PHE A 111 14.82 14.81 -8.99
CA PHE A 111 13.58 14.09 -9.30
C PHE A 111 13.62 13.38 -10.65
N SER A 112 14.04 14.07 -11.74
CA SER A 112 14.07 13.46 -13.07
C SER A 112 15.02 12.27 -13.15
N ALA A 113 16.22 12.35 -12.55
CA ALA A 113 17.19 11.26 -12.52
C ALA A 113 16.66 10.06 -11.72
N LYS A 114 16.01 10.33 -10.58
CA LYS A 114 15.37 9.33 -9.75
C LYS A 114 14.25 8.60 -10.50
N MET A 115 13.41 9.31 -11.23
CA MET A 115 12.36 8.70 -12.05
C MET A 115 12.93 7.85 -13.20
N GLN A 116 14.03 8.29 -13.82
CA GLN A 116 14.72 7.49 -14.84
C GLN A 116 15.29 6.20 -14.24
N GLN A 117 15.91 6.26 -13.05
CA GLN A 117 16.42 5.08 -12.35
C GLN A 117 15.28 4.10 -12.03
N LEU A 118 14.19 4.58 -11.45
CA LEU A 118 13.02 3.75 -11.12
C LEU A 118 12.41 3.13 -12.37
N HIS A 119 12.28 3.89 -13.45
CA HIS A 119 11.80 3.40 -14.74
C HIS A 119 12.69 2.27 -15.29
N ALA A 120 14.01 2.47 -15.31
CA ALA A 120 14.95 1.46 -15.80
C ALA A 120 14.85 0.13 -15.04
N ILE A 121 14.52 0.18 -13.74
CA ILE A 121 14.29 -1.01 -12.93
C ILE A 121 12.95 -1.66 -13.29
N LEU A 122 11.89 -0.87 -13.38
CA LEU A 122 10.53 -1.37 -13.64
C LEU A 122 10.29 -1.76 -15.12
N GLN A 123 11.20 -1.46 -16.01
CA GLN A 123 11.21 -2.01 -17.37
C GLN A 123 11.66 -3.47 -17.43
N ARG A 124 12.36 -3.96 -16.41
CA ARG A 124 12.76 -5.38 -16.35
C ARG A 124 11.53 -6.21 -15.96
N PRO A 125 11.32 -7.39 -16.59
CA PRO A 125 10.23 -8.27 -16.20
C PRO A 125 10.30 -8.66 -14.72
N TYR A 126 9.15 -8.72 -14.06
CA TYR A 126 9.06 -9.28 -12.71
C TYR A 126 9.09 -10.80 -12.78
N LEU A 127 10.15 -11.40 -12.23
CA LEU A 127 10.38 -12.85 -12.24
C LEU A 127 10.00 -13.54 -10.93
N GLY A 128 9.44 -12.80 -9.96
CA GLY A 128 9.03 -13.34 -8.67
C GLY A 128 7.67 -14.05 -8.71
N GLU A 129 7.32 -14.65 -7.59
CA GLU A 129 6.01 -15.25 -7.40
C GLU A 129 4.96 -14.19 -7.12
N TYR A 130 3.77 -14.37 -7.72
CA TYR A 130 2.61 -13.53 -7.44
C TYR A 130 1.90 -14.04 -6.20
N ARG A 131 1.83 -13.21 -5.18
CA ARG A 131 1.19 -13.50 -3.90
C ARG A 131 0.09 -12.47 -3.62
N LEU A 132 -0.86 -12.82 -2.76
CA LEU A 132 -1.86 -11.86 -2.31
C LEU A 132 -1.18 -10.71 -1.57
N ILE A 133 -1.55 -9.49 -1.92
CA ILE A 133 -1.15 -8.25 -1.27
C ILE A 133 -2.40 -7.63 -0.68
N HIS A 134 -2.33 -7.19 0.57
CA HIS A 134 -3.38 -6.37 1.20
C HIS A 134 -3.45 -4.98 0.56
N GLY A 135 -2.27 -4.41 0.26
CA GLY A 135 -2.12 -3.11 -0.40
C GLY A 135 -2.22 -1.89 0.53
N ASP A 136 -2.73 -2.09 1.75
CA ASP A 136 -2.78 -1.07 2.81
C ASP A 136 -2.43 -1.71 4.17
N PHE A 137 -1.34 -2.47 4.18
CA PHE A 137 -0.86 -3.18 5.36
C PHE A 137 -0.08 -2.23 6.28
N PHE A 138 -0.68 -1.86 7.40
CA PHE A 138 -0.05 -1.02 8.42
C PHE A 138 -0.68 -1.25 9.81
N PRO A 139 -0.06 -0.79 10.93
CA PRO A 139 -0.55 -1.08 12.28
C PRO A 139 -1.99 -0.64 12.57
N GLY A 140 -2.52 0.33 11.82
CA GLY A 140 -3.90 0.78 11.97
C GLY A 140 -4.95 -0.23 11.52
N ASN A 141 -4.59 -1.12 10.59
CA ASN A 141 -5.49 -2.15 10.04
C ASN A 141 -5.36 -3.51 10.72
N LEU A 142 -4.56 -3.63 11.78
CA LEU A 142 -4.40 -4.86 12.54
C LEU A 142 -5.03 -4.75 13.93
N LEU A 143 -5.73 -5.82 14.33
CA LEU A 143 -6.23 -5.98 15.70
C LEU A 143 -5.36 -6.98 16.46
N VAL A 144 -5.14 -6.69 17.74
CA VAL A 144 -4.42 -7.56 18.68
C VAL A 144 -5.27 -7.85 19.90
N ASP A 145 -5.07 -9.02 20.48
CA ASP A 145 -5.63 -9.39 21.79
C ASP A 145 -4.78 -8.81 22.96
N ASP A 146 -5.22 -9.08 24.19
CA ASP A 146 -4.54 -8.61 25.41
C ASP A 146 -3.13 -9.23 25.58
N ASN A 147 -2.81 -10.30 24.86
CA ASN A 147 -1.50 -10.95 24.83
C ASN A 147 -0.63 -10.48 23.63
N GLY A 148 -1.08 -9.48 22.90
CA GLY A 148 -0.38 -8.94 21.72
C GLY A 148 -0.37 -9.87 20.49
N HIS A 149 -1.23 -10.93 20.44
CA HIS A 149 -1.39 -11.73 19.24
C HIS A 149 -2.28 -11.01 18.24
N ILE A 150 -1.88 -11.02 16.97
CA ILE A 150 -2.69 -10.46 15.90
C ILE A 150 -3.90 -11.37 15.67
N THR A 151 -5.09 -10.81 15.80
CA THR A 151 -6.37 -11.52 15.73
C THR A 151 -7.15 -11.24 14.45
N ALA A 152 -6.89 -10.11 13.80
CA ALA A 152 -7.52 -9.76 12.54
C ALA A 152 -6.68 -8.75 11.75
N LEU A 153 -6.85 -8.81 10.43
CA LEU A 153 -6.48 -7.78 9.47
C LEU A 153 -7.77 -7.25 8.85
N LEU A 154 -7.89 -5.93 8.80
CA LEU A 154 -9.09 -5.18 8.39
C LEU A 154 -8.82 -4.43 7.08
N ASP A 155 -9.89 -3.93 6.47
CA ASP A 155 -9.86 -2.97 5.36
C ASP A 155 -9.15 -3.50 4.10
N PHE A 156 -9.50 -4.72 3.67
CA PHE A 156 -9.20 -5.21 2.32
C PHE A 156 -9.95 -4.33 1.31
N GLY A 157 -9.21 -3.70 0.42
CA GLY A 157 -9.77 -2.65 -0.43
C GLY A 157 -9.26 -2.67 -1.87
N LEU A 158 -9.28 -1.50 -2.49
CA LEU A 158 -8.95 -1.30 -3.90
C LEU A 158 -7.53 -1.73 -4.28
N PHE A 159 -6.61 -1.72 -3.32
CA PHE A 159 -5.22 -2.13 -3.53
C PHE A 159 -4.95 -3.60 -3.20
N THR A 160 -5.99 -4.35 -2.79
CA THR A 160 -5.87 -5.80 -2.59
C THR A 160 -5.79 -6.50 -3.94
N LEU A 161 -4.62 -7.06 -4.24
CA LEU A 161 -4.33 -7.65 -5.54
C LEU A 161 -3.22 -8.70 -5.44
N TYR A 162 -2.82 -9.31 -6.56
CA TYR A 162 -1.72 -10.26 -6.59
C TYR A 162 -0.46 -9.61 -7.21
N GLY A 163 0.62 -9.57 -6.45
CA GLY A 163 1.89 -9.00 -6.85
C GLY A 163 3.04 -9.53 -6.01
N ASP A 164 4.08 -8.73 -5.81
CA ASP A 164 5.19 -9.06 -4.92
C ASP A 164 4.78 -8.77 -3.46
N TYR A 165 4.72 -9.81 -2.62
CA TYR A 165 4.36 -9.71 -1.21
C TYR A 165 5.24 -8.76 -0.39
N LEU A 166 6.46 -8.47 -0.87
CA LEU A 166 7.33 -7.48 -0.23
C LEU A 166 6.76 -6.07 -0.29
N PHE A 167 5.77 -5.80 -1.13
CA PHE A 167 5.08 -4.52 -1.15
C PHE A 167 4.40 -4.22 0.19
N ASP A 168 3.62 -5.17 0.73
CA ASP A 168 2.98 -5.03 2.04
C ASP A 168 4.01 -4.93 3.18
N ILE A 169 5.08 -5.71 3.11
CA ILE A 169 6.14 -5.67 4.12
C ILE A 169 6.83 -4.30 4.11
N ALA A 170 7.10 -3.74 2.94
CA ALA A 170 7.73 -2.44 2.80
C ALA A 170 6.84 -1.29 3.29
N THR A 171 5.56 -1.30 2.92
CA THR A 171 4.58 -0.29 3.37
C THR A 171 4.35 -0.40 4.87
N GLY A 172 4.13 -1.61 5.38
CA GLY A 172 3.97 -1.86 6.81
C GLY A 172 5.17 -1.41 7.64
N TRP A 173 6.37 -1.68 7.14
CA TRP A 173 7.62 -1.28 7.78
C TRP A 173 7.78 0.25 7.83
N VAL A 174 7.63 0.92 6.70
CA VAL A 174 7.89 2.37 6.62
C VAL A 174 6.87 3.20 7.42
N PHE A 175 5.66 2.70 7.60
CA PHE A 175 4.63 3.36 8.42
C PHE A 175 4.94 3.36 9.92
N LEU A 176 5.84 2.52 10.42
CA LEU A 176 6.15 2.43 11.85
C LEU A 176 6.67 3.75 12.45
N ASP A 177 7.30 4.61 11.64
CA ASP A 177 7.70 5.94 12.09
C ASP A 177 6.53 6.77 12.62
N MET A 178 5.33 6.58 12.07
CA MET A 178 4.13 7.34 12.46
C MET A 178 3.55 6.90 13.82
N TYR A 179 4.06 5.79 14.36
CA TYR A 179 3.56 5.19 15.62
C TYR A 179 4.64 5.14 16.70
N ASP A 180 5.85 5.64 16.42
CA ASP A 180 6.99 5.59 17.35
C ASP A 180 7.03 6.83 18.29
N GLU A 181 5.90 7.10 18.95
CA GLU A 181 5.80 8.22 19.90
C GLU A 181 6.74 8.04 21.10
N LEU A 182 7.03 6.80 21.47
CA LEU A 182 7.92 6.46 22.59
C LEU A 182 9.40 6.49 22.23
N LYS A 183 9.76 6.81 20.97
CA LYS A 183 11.14 6.83 20.46
C LYS A 183 11.87 5.50 20.66
N ALA A 184 11.16 4.40 20.46
CA ALA A 184 11.65 3.04 20.63
C ALA A 184 12.38 2.48 19.40
N ASN A 185 12.56 3.28 18.35
CA ASN A 185 13.13 2.88 17.07
C ASN A 185 12.39 1.69 16.43
N LEU A 186 11.05 1.78 16.40
CA LEU A 186 10.18 0.70 15.88
C LEU A 186 10.58 0.31 14.46
N ARG A 187 10.88 1.28 13.62
CA ARG A 187 11.27 1.06 12.23
C ARG A 187 12.60 0.31 12.10
N GLY A 188 13.63 0.71 12.87
CA GLY A 188 14.92 0.03 12.88
C GLY A 188 14.80 -1.42 13.34
N ARG A 189 14.11 -1.66 14.46
CA ARG A 189 13.86 -3.00 15.00
C ARG A 189 13.07 -3.89 14.05
N CYS A 190 12.04 -3.35 13.40
CA CYS A 190 11.27 -4.09 12.41
C CYS A 190 12.12 -4.47 11.19
N LEU A 191 13.00 -3.57 10.73
CA LEU A 191 13.91 -3.87 9.62
C LEU A 191 14.87 -5.01 9.97
N GLU A 192 15.44 -5.01 11.19
CA GLU A 192 16.28 -6.11 11.67
C GLU A 192 15.52 -7.45 11.62
N VAL A 193 14.30 -7.50 12.18
CA VAL A 193 13.44 -8.69 12.15
C VAL A 193 13.13 -9.14 10.71
N ILE A 194 12.84 -8.21 9.81
CA ILE A 194 12.57 -8.51 8.40
C ILE A 194 13.82 -9.13 7.74
N LEU A 195 14.99 -8.52 7.93
CA LEU A 195 16.23 -8.98 7.29
C LEU A 195 16.74 -10.29 7.90
N ASP A 196 16.61 -10.48 9.20
CA ASP A 196 16.92 -11.76 9.87
C ASP A 196 16.05 -12.90 9.31
N ARG A 197 14.80 -12.62 9.02
CA ARG A 197 13.84 -13.64 8.53
C ARG A 197 13.94 -13.91 7.03
N LEU A 198 14.12 -12.87 6.22
CA LEU A 198 14.03 -12.94 4.75
C LEU A 198 15.39 -12.80 4.05
N GLY A 199 16.40 -12.40 4.79
CA GLY A 199 17.76 -12.21 4.30
C GLY A 199 18.03 -10.81 3.74
N GLU A 200 19.28 -10.41 3.76
CA GLU A 200 19.78 -9.12 3.29
C GLU A 200 19.45 -8.80 1.81
N PRO A 201 19.43 -9.78 0.89
CA PRO A 201 19.17 -9.49 -0.54
C PRO A 201 17.82 -8.83 -0.85
N ILE A 202 16.85 -8.87 0.09
CA ILE A 202 15.55 -8.22 -0.14
C ILE A 202 15.57 -6.71 0.10
N ARG A 203 16.59 -6.15 0.76
CA ARG A 203 16.66 -4.75 1.20
C ARG A 203 16.40 -3.78 0.06
N GLY A 204 17.06 -3.97 -1.08
CA GLY A 204 16.85 -3.11 -2.26
C GLY A 204 15.41 -3.13 -2.75
N ARG A 205 14.74 -4.30 -2.75
CA ARG A 205 13.32 -4.40 -3.12
C ARG A 205 12.40 -3.73 -2.12
N LEU A 206 12.67 -3.85 -0.80
CA LEU A 206 11.90 -3.13 0.23
C LEU A 206 11.97 -1.61 -0.01
N TYR A 207 13.16 -1.09 -0.20
CA TYR A 207 13.36 0.34 -0.43
C TYR A 207 12.69 0.81 -1.72
N ARG A 208 12.74 0.02 -2.78
CA ARG A 208 12.02 0.27 -4.03
C ARG A 208 10.52 0.44 -3.79
N TYR A 209 9.91 -0.45 -3.03
CA TYR A 209 8.47 -0.36 -2.74
C TYR A 209 8.12 0.82 -1.84
N VAL A 210 8.99 1.21 -0.91
CA VAL A 210 8.82 2.47 -0.16
C VAL A 210 8.81 3.68 -1.09
N LEU A 211 9.75 3.74 -2.05
CA LEU A 211 9.81 4.84 -3.02
C LEU A 211 8.56 4.87 -3.92
N ILE A 212 8.14 3.72 -4.42
CA ILE A 212 6.93 3.59 -5.25
C ILE A 212 5.71 4.03 -4.44
N TYR A 213 5.51 3.48 -3.25
CA TYR A 213 4.39 3.82 -2.39
C TYR A 213 4.35 5.31 -2.06
N SER A 214 5.51 5.91 -1.77
CA SER A 214 5.61 7.34 -1.48
C SER A 214 5.19 8.22 -2.67
N ILE A 215 5.38 7.76 -3.92
CA ILE A 215 4.84 8.43 -5.10
C ILE A 215 3.33 8.21 -5.20
N LEU A 216 2.88 6.97 -5.06
CA LEU A 216 1.47 6.60 -5.27
C LEU A 216 0.51 7.25 -4.29
N SER A 217 0.97 7.49 -3.05
CA SER A 217 0.15 8.01 -1.96
C SER A 217 0.37 9.49 -1.65
N ALA A 218 1.28 10.18 -2.34
CA ALA A 218 1.68 11.54 -2.00
C ALA A 218 0.52 12.56 -1.92
N ASN A 219 -0.54 12.39 -2.70
CA ASN A 219 -1.74 13.26 -2.68
C ASN A 219 -2.96 12.60 -2.04
N ALA A 220 -2.78 11.53 -1.24
CA ALA A 220 -3.89 10.75 -0.70
C ALA A 220 -4.83 11.55 0.21
N TYR A 221 -4.29 12.50 0.97
CA TYR A 221 -5.06 13.30 1.94
C TYR A 221 -5.18 14.78 1.54
N SER A 222 -4.36 15.26 0.59
CA SER A 222 -4.40 16.64 0.10
C SER A 222 -4.07 16.68 -1.39
N PRO A 223 -5.03 16.99 -2.27
CA PRO A 223 -4.77 17.16 -3.69
C PRO A 223 -3.72 18.23 -4.00
N THR A 224 -3.52 19.19 -3.09
CA THR A 224 -2.54 20.28 -3.20
C THR A 224 -1.19 19.97 -2.56
N CYS A 225 -1.00 18.74 -2.06
CA CYS A 225 0.27 18.28 -1.50
C CYS A 225 0.81 19.20 -0.38
N THR A 226 -0.03 19.54 0.61
CA THR A 226 0.32 20.47 1.70
C THR A 226 0.22 19.85 3.09
N ASP A 227 -0.11 18.58 3.19
CA ASP A 227 -0.30 17.87 4.45
C ASP A 227 0.97 17.15 4.93
N GLY A 228 0.91 16.65 6.17
CA GLY A 228 2.03 15.93 6.79
C GLY A 228 2.37 14.61 6.08
N HIS A 229 1.39 13.94 5.45
CA HIS A 229 1.63 12.72 4.70
C HIS A 229 2.46 13.01 3.43
N TYR A 230 2.12 14.07 2.71
CA TYR A 230 2.95 14.50 1.58
C TYR A 230 4.40 14.77 1.98
N HIS A 231 4.62 15.51 3.07
CA HIS A 231 5.97 15.79 3.55
C HIS A 231 6.71 14.53 3.98
N TRP A 232 6.02 13.55 4.56
CA TRP A 232 6.59 12.24 4.87
C TRP A 232 6.96 11.47 3.60
N CYS A 233 6.12 11.48 2.55
CA CYS A 233 6.45 10.91 1.25
C CYS A 233 7.69 11.55 0.63
N VAL A 234 7.77 12.90 0.66
CA VAL A 234 8.94 13.66 0.17
C VAL A 234 10.21 13.31 0.96
N ALA A 235 10.12 13.12 2.28
CA ALA A 235 11.25 12.69 3.10
C ALA A 235 11.76 11.31 2.66
N ASN A 236 10.88 10.34 2.45
CA ASN A 236 11.26 9.02 1.92
C ASN A 236 11.93 9.14 0.54
N LEU A 237 11.35 9.93 -0.37
CA LEU A 237 11.89 10.15 -1.72
C LEU A 237 13.23 10.93 -1.71
N ASN A 238 13.56 11.62 -0.64
CA ASN A 238 14.84 12.30 -0.46
C ASN A 238 15.86 11.51 0.36
N THR A 239 15.54 10.29 0.80
CA THR A 239 16.46 9.42 1.54
C THR A 239 17.47 8.78 0.56
N PRO A 240 18.77 9.18 0.59
CA PRO A 240 19.76 8.70 -0.38
C PRO A 240 19.98 7.19 -0.30
N GLU A 241 19.91 6.63 0.91
CA GLU A 241 20.09 5.18 1.14
C GLU A 241 19.14 4.34 0.29
N TYR A 242 17.89 4.77 0.13
CA TYR A 242 16.92 4.03 -0.67
C TYR A 242 17.32 3.98 -2.14
N TRP A 243 17.68 5.13 -2.71
CA TRP A 243 18.07 5.21 -4.12
C TRP A 243 19.40 4.52 -4.43
N ASN A 244 20.32 4.48 -3.47
CA ASN A 244 21.59 3.80 -3.64
C ASN A 244 21.48 2.27 -3.58
N ALA A 245 20.45 1.75 -2.93
CA ALA A 245 20.26 0.31 -2.73
C ALA A 245 19.31 -0.34 -3.74
N ILE A 246 18.52 0.42 -4.49
CA ILE A 246 17.64 -0.14 -5.51
C ILE A 246 18.44 -0.49 -6.77
N GLU A 247 18.27 -1.73 -7.22
CA GLU A 247 18.90 -2.28 -8.44
C GLU A 247 17.90 -2.44 -9.58
#